data_424a66ecb83a7210bfb482c6be0a5949
#
_entry.id   424a66ecb83a7210bfb482c6be0a5949
#
_cell.length_a   1.000
_cell.length_b   1.000
_cell.length_c   1.000
_cell.angle_alpha   90.00
_cell.angle_beta   90.00
_cell.angle_gamma   90.00
#
_symmetry.space_group_name_H-M   'P 1'
#
loop_
_entity.id
_entity.type
_entity.pdbx_description
1 polymer ?
#
loop_
_entity_poly.entity_id
_entity_poly.type
_entity_poly.pdbx_seq_one_letter_code
_entity_poly.pdbx_strand_id
1 'polypeptide(L)'
;GIILIFSATSCFNGPIVKGSKNYITKKENLEHFNDISMSGSANIIYQQDSSSRIEIYGSDNIVELLETKVNGETLNIKFKKNVNIIDKGKLEIKVFSPDLNGLTLNGSGGILFANGIHTEGDLKVTINGSGNLGGSTFDTGHLAIAIHGSGDVRLKQIDSKTCSASISGSGNITLDGMTGAAKYNISGSGNIKAADLE
;
A
#
# COMPACT_ATOMS: atom_id res chain seq x y z
N GLY A 1 0.98 -27.12 -44.06
CA GLY A 1 1.32 -26.14 -43.06
C GLY A 1 0.77 -26.57 -41.72
N ILE A 2 1.66 -26.94 -40.78
CA ILE A 2 1.31 -27.33 -39.38
C ILE A 2 1.33 -26.03 -38.59
N ILE A 3 0.16 -25.59 -38.12
CA ILE A 3 0.04 -24.46 -37.18
C ILE A 3 0.34 -25.02 -35.78
N LEU A 4 1.51 -24.73 -35.25
CA LEU A 4 1.80 -24.95 -33.82
C LEU A 4 1.10 -23.85 -33.02
N ILE A 5 0.02 -24.21 -32.34
CA ILE A 5 -0.59 -23.37 -31.33
C ILE A 5 0.23 -23.55 -30.05
N PHE A 6 1.09 -22.59 -29.74
CA PHE A 6 1.69 -22.48 -28.41
C PHE A 6 0.63 -22.00 -27.41
N SER A 7 -0.01 -22.92 -26.72
CA SER A 7 -0.77 -22.62 -25.52
C SER A 7 0.24 -22.30 -24.41
N ALA A 8 0.45 -21.05 -24.14
CA ALA A 8 1.16 -20.61 -22.93
C ALA A 8 0.25 -20.90 -21.70
N THR A 9 0.30 -22.14 -21.20
CA THR A 9 -0.21 -22.44 -19.87
C THR A 9 0.77 -21.86 -18.87
N SER A 10 0.42 -20.72 -18.30
CA SER A 10 1.06 -20.24 -17.08
C SER A 10 0.72 -21.23 -15.96
N CYS A 11 1.59 -22.24 -15.78
CA CYS A 11 1.49 -23.19 -14.69
C CYS A 11 1.76 -22.47 -13.37
N PHE A 12 0.71 -21.99 -12.72
CA PHE A 12 0.75 -21.63 -11.32
C PHE A 12 0.74 -22.93 -10.51
N ASN A 13 1.92 -23.44 -10.13
CA ASN A 13 2.10 -24.76 -9.49
C ASN A 13 1.88 -24.76 -7.98
N GLY A 14 0.99 -23.92 -7.45
CA GLY A 14 0.70 -23.88 -6.00
C GLY A 14 -0.68 -24.42 -5.64
N PRO A 15 -0.90 -24.85 -4.38
CA PRO A 15 -2.22 -25.25 -3.92
C PRO A 15 -3.22 -24.10 -4.05
N ILE A 16 -4.42 -24.42 -4.51
CA ILE A 16 -5.54 -23.48 -4.55
C ILE A 16 -6.12 -23.37 -3.14
N VAL A 17 -6.18 -22.15 -2.61
CA VAL A 17 -6.69 -21.85 -1.27
C VAL A 17 -7.90 -20.94 -1.36
N LYS A 18 -8.95 -21.33 -0.64
CA LYS A 18 -10.15 -20.54 -0.39
C LYS A 18 -10.29 -20.31 1.12
N GLY A 19 -10.68 -19.10 1.51
CA GLY A 19 -10.91 -18.78 2.92
C GLY A 19 -11.91 -19.73 3.56
N SER A 20 -11.58 -20.22 4.74
CA SER A 20 -12.50 -20.96 5.59
C SER A 20 -13.62 -20.02 6.06
N LYS A 21 -14.67 -20.57 6.66
CA LYS A 21 -15.70 -19.77 7.32
C LYS A 21 -15.39 -19.53 8.80
N ASN A 22 -14.23 -19.98 9.28
CA ASN A 22 -13.77 -19.78 10.63
C ASN A 22 -12.91 -18.50 10.69
N TYR A 23 -13.44 -17.43 11.29
CA TYR A 23 -12.78 -16.14 11.37
C TYR A 23 -12.06 -15.98 12.71
N ILE A 24 -10.82 -15.51 12.66
CA ILE A 24 -9.99 -15.24 13.82
C ILE A 24 -9.45 -13.80 13.77
N THR A 25 -9.02 -13.30 14.92
CA THR A 25 -8.23 -12.08 15.03
C THR A 25 -6.86 -12.44 15.59
N LYS A 26 -5.80 -12.15 14.84
CA LYS A 26 -4.42 -12.23 15.28
C LYS A 26 -3.94 -10.81 15.61
N LYS A 27 -3.39 -10.61 16.81
CA LYS A 27 -2.73 -9.37 17.24
C LYS A 27 -1.28 -9.66 17.57
N GLU A 28 -0.38 -8.83 17.10
CA GLU A 28 1.05 -9.01 17.29
C GLU A 28 1.71 -7.65 17.54
N ASN A 29 2.47 -7.55 18.64
CA ASN A 29 3.36 -6.44 18.86
C ASN A 29 4.61 -6.66 17.99
N LEU A 30 5.05 -5.60 17.34
CA LEU A 30 6.18 -5.64 16.41
C LEU A 30 7.36 -4.86 17.00
N GLU A 31 8.56 -5.18 16.53
CA GLU A 31 9.69 -4.28 16.67
C GLU A 31 9.36 -2.93 16.01
N HIS A 32 10.07 -1.88 16.41
CA HIS A 32 9.90 -0.56 15.82
C HIS A 32 10.15 -0.60 14.31
N PHE A 33 9.29 0.06 13.55
CA PHE A 33 9.45 0.29 12.11
C PHE A 33 8.91 1.68 11.76
N ASN A 34 9.45 2.27 10.72
CA ASN A 34 9.01 3.53 10.12
C ASN A 34 8.76 3.41 8.62
N ASP A 35 8.94 2.21 8.05
CA ASP A 35 8.65 1.91 6.66
C ASP A 35 7.70 0.71 6.56
N ILE A 36 6.82 0.73 5.56
CA ILE A 36 5.93 -0.40 5.23
C ILE A 36 6.16 -0.82 3.79
N SER A 37 6.37 -2.12 3.57
CA SER A 37 6.41 -2.74 2.25
C SER A 37 5.32 -3.81 2.16
N MET A 38 4.28 -3.53 1.39
CA MET A 38 3.18 -4.45 1.12
C MET A 38 3.34 -5.06 -0.26
N SER A 39 3.26 -6.40 -0.35
CA SER A 39 3.27 -7.11 -1.63
C SER A 39 2.02 -7.98 -1.79
N GLY A 40 1.34 -7.82 -2.93
CA GLY A 40 0.15 -8.58 -3.28
C GLY A 40 -1.12 -7.73 -3.39
N SER A 41 -2.26 -8.30 -2.98
CA SER A 41 -3.59 -7.71 -3.20
C SER A 41 -4.42 -7.57 -1.91
N ALA A 42 -3.78 -7.54 -0.75
CA ALA A 42 -4.48 -7.24 0.51
C ALA A 42 -4.65 -5.73 0.70
N ASN A 43 -5.64 -5.36 1.53
CA ASN A 43 -5.85 -3.97 1.93
C ASN A 43 -5.35 -3.76 3.35
N ILE A 44 -4.69 -2.63 3.58
CA ILE A 44 -4.17 -2.21 4.88
C ILE A 44 -4.90 -0.95 5.33
N ILE A 45 -5.27 -0.89 6.59
CA ILE A 45 -5.68 0.31 7.29
C ILE A 45 -4.49 0.71 8.18
N TYR A 46 -3.84 1.81 7.84
CA TYR A 46 -2.76 2.36 8.67
C TYR A 46 -3.31 3.38 9.65
N GLN A 47 -2.79 3.34 10.85
CA GLN A 47 -3.12 4.27 11.93
C GLN A 47 -1.85 4.68 12.66
N GLN A 48 -1.53 5.97 12.71
CA GLN A 48 -0.44 6.45 13.55
C GLN A 48 -0.84 6.30 15.03
N ASP A 49 0.00 5.64 15.80
CA ASP A 49 -0.24 5.30 17.21
C ASP A 49 1.10 5.15 17.94
N SER A 50 1.10 5.31 19.24
CA SER A 50 2.30 5.25 20.09
C SER A 50 3.04 3.91 20.11
N SER A 51 2.48 2.85 19.53
CA SER A 51 3.07 1.50 19.56
C SER A 51 3.09 0.84 18.18
N SER A 52 4.16 0.09 17.90
CA SER A 52 4.29 -0.72 16.68
C SER A 52 3.56 -2.05 16.86
N ARG A 53 2.48 -2.26 16.12
CA ARG A 53 1.70 -3.50 16.17
C ARG A 53 0.91 -3.73 14.89
N ILE A 54 0.45 -4.95 14.72
CA ILE A 54 -0.44 -5.34 13.63
C ILE A 54 -1.63 -6.14 14.18
N GLU A 55 -2.81 -5.89 13.64
CA GLU A 55 -4.03 -6.63 13.92
C GLU A 55 -4.59 -7.18 12.59
N ILE A 56 -4.81 -8.48 12.52
CA ILE A 56 -5.26 -9.17 11.32
C ILE A 56 -6.55 -9.91 11.66
N TYR A 57 -7.65 -9.53 11.02
CA TYR A 57 -8.91 -10.23 11.08
C TYR A 57 -9.17 -10.93 9.76
N GLY A 58 -9.46 -12.22 9.79
CA GLY A 58 -9.73 -12.98 8.58
C GLY A 58 -10.00 -14.44 8.81
N SER A 59 -10.23 -15.19 7.73
CA SER A 59 -10.31 -16.65 7.79
C SER A 59 -8.99 -17.22 8.31
N ASP A 60 -9.04 -18.14 9.25
CA ASP A 60 -7.88 -18.72 9.92
C ASP A 60 -6.79 -19.17 8.94
N ASN A 61 -7.17 -19.97 7.95
CA ASN A 61 -6.27 -20.49 6.92
C ASN A 61 -5.68 -19.37 6.00
N ILE A 62 -6.32 -18.23 5.86
CA ILE A 62 -5.80 -17.09 5.12
C ILE A 62 -4.85 -16.27 6.00
N VAL A 63 -5.19 -16.06 7.27
CA VAL A 63 -4.33 -15.38 8.25
C VAL A 63 -2.99 -16.11 8.40
N GLU A 64 -2.98 -17.44 8.42
CA GLU A 64 -1.77 -18.28 8.47
C GLU A 64 -0.88 -18.18 7.22
N LEU A 65 -1.44 -17.76 6.08
CA LEU A 65 -0.69 -17.53 4.85
C LEU A 65 -0.09 -16.14 4.75
N LEU A 66 -0.47 -15.22 5.64
CA LEU A 66 0.10 -13.88 5.67
C LEU A 66 1.40 -13.87 6.46
N GLU A 67 2.48 -13.46 5.83
CA GLU A 67 3.78 -13.22 6.45
C GLU A 67 3.91 -11.75 6.80
N THR A 68 4.18 -11.47 8.06
CA THR A 68 4.42 -10.14 8.61
C THR A 68 5.75 -10.15 9.34
N LYS A 69 6.72 -9.39 8.86
CA LYS A 69 8.06 -9.37 9.46
C LYS A 69 8.69 -7.99 9.35
N VAL A 70 9.25 -7.51 10.45
CA VAL A 70 10.13 -6.34 10.46
C VAL A 70 11.55 -6.79 10.09
N ASN A 71 12.15 -6.15 9.08
CA ASN A 71 13.54 -6.31 8.69
C ASN A 71 14.20 -4.92 8.66
N GLY A 72 15.11 -4.67 9.59
CA GLY A 72 15.60 -3.33 9.86
C GLY A 72 14.43 -2.46 10.33
N GLU A 73 14.18 -1.35 9.66
CA GLU A 73 13.07 -0.43 9.97
C GLU A 73 11.85 -0.62 9.05
N THR A 74 11.79 -1.71 8.28
CA THR A 74 10.71 -1.97 7.32
C THR A 74 9.83 -3.13 7.75
N LEU A 75 8.53 -2.88 7.96
CA LEU A 75 7.50 -3.91 8.10
C LEU A 75 7.15 -4.47 6.71
N ASN A 76 7.49 -5.72 6.47
CA ASN A 76 7.14 -6.44 5.24
C ASN A 76 5.87 -7.25 5.44
N ILE A 77 4.87 -7.03 4.57
CA ILE A 77 3.58 -7.73 4.58
C ILE A 77 3.37 -8.39 3.22
N LYS A 78 3.21 -9.70 3.18
CA LYS A 78 2.98 -10.45 1.94
C LYS A 78 2.34 -11.79 2.23
N PHE A 79 1.72 -12.40 1.22
CA PHE A 79 1.34 -13.81 1.31
C PHE A 79 2.53 -14.73 1.05
N LYS A 80 2.50 -15.91 1.66
CA LYS A 80 3.46 -16.99 1.37
C LYS A 80 3.54 -17.23 -0.13
N LYS A 81 4.74 -17.55 -0.61
CA LYS A 81 4.96 -17.90 -2.03
C LYS A 81 4.30 -19.24 -2.37
N ASN A 82 4.04 -19.44 -3.66
CA ASN A 82 3.52 -20.70 -4.22
C ASN A 82 2.15 -21.12 -3.67
N VAL A 83 1.30 -20.16 -3.29
CA VAL A 83 -0.11 -20.40 -2.97
C VAL A 83 -0.98 -19.57 -3.92
N ASN A 84 -2.06 -20.19 -4.42
CA ASN A 84 -3.04 -19.52 -5.27
C ASN A 84 -4.31 -19.25 -4.44
N ILE A 85 -4.42 -18.04 -3.89
CA ILE A 85 -5.59 -17.65 -3.10
C ILE A 85 -6.67 -17.13 -4.05
N ILE A 86 -7.71 -17.91 -4.30
CA ILE A 86 -8.81 -17.55 -5.20
C ILE A 86 -9.93 -16.77 -4.51
N ASP A 87 -10.04 -16.91 -3.18
CA ASP A 87 -11.01 -16.19 -2.36
C ASP A 87 -10.43 -16.00 -0.95
N LYS A 88 -10.18 -14.76 -0.58
CA LYS A 88 -9.67 -14.41 0.76
C LYS A 88 -10.77 -14.33 1.81
N GLY A 89 -12.03 -14.26 1.39
CA GLY A 89 -13.14 -13.91 2.29
C GLY A 89 -12.96 -12.49 2.83
N LYS A 90 -13.41 -12.27 4.07
CA LYS A 90 -13.12 -11.01 4.79
C LYS A 90 -11.68 -11.07 5.30
N LEU A 91 -10.86 -10.12 4.86
CA LEU A 91 -9.52 -9.92 5.38
C LEU A 91 -9.33 -8.43 5.65
N GLU A 92 -9.07 -8.09 6.90
CA GLU A 92 -8.75 -6.74 7.35
C GLU A 92 -7.39 -6.75 8.05
N ILE A 93 -6.49 -5.89 7.63
CA ILE A 93 -5.16 -5.74 8.20
C ILE A 93 -5.03 -4.31 8.70
N LYS A 94 -4.88 -4.15 10.02
CA LYS A 94 -4.60 -2.85 10.66
C LYS A 94 -3.14 -2.82 11.08
N VAL A 95 -2.45 -1.76 10.69
CA VAL A 95 -1.04 -1.54 11.02
C VAL A 95 -0.92 -0.24 11.79
N PHE A 96 -0.15 -0.29 12.87
CA PHE A 96 0.06 0.83 13.77
C PHE A 96 1.55 1.06 13.99
N SER A 97 1.99 2.32 13.95
CA SER A 97 3.35 2.72 14.36
C SER A 97 3.39 4.17 14.82
N PRO A 98 4.38 4.55 15.63
CA PRO A 98 4.56 5.96 16.04
C PRO A 98 4.90 6.87 14.86
N ASP A 99 5.71 6.38 13.95
CA ASP A 99 6.24 7.10 12.81
C ASP A 99 6.02 6.33 11.51
N LEU A 100 5.90 7.06 10.41
CA LEU A 100 5.91 6.49 9.07
C LEU A 100 6.66 7.44 8.12
N ASN A 101 7.77 6.97 7.57
CA ASN A 101 8.61 7.71 6.62
C ASN A 101 8.47 7.17 5.20
N GLY A 102 8.14 5.89 5.07
CA GLY A 102 8.03 5.25 3.76
C GLY A 102 6.93 4.21 3.66
N LEU A 103 6.32 4.17 2.48
CA LEU A 103 5.30 3.20 2.15
C LEU A 103 5.48 2.75 0.71
N THR A 104 5.67 1.45 0.51
CA THR A 104 5.77 0.82 -0.80
C THR A 104 4.68 -0.22 -0.97
N LEU A 105 3.84 -0.04 -1.99
CA LEU A 105 2.80 -0.99 -2.38
C LEU A 105 3.19 -1.66 -3.70
N ASN A 106 3.45 -2.96 -3.65
CA ASN A 106 3.78 -3.78 -4.82
C ASN A 106 2.60 -4.70 -5.15
N GLY A 107 1.81 -4.34 -6.15
CA GLY A 107 0.65 -5.14 -6.58
C GLY A 107 -0.63 -4.33 -6.74
N SER A 108 -1.77 -4.92 -6.35
CA SER A 108 -3.11 -4.35 -6.54
C SER A 108 -3.89 -4.15 -5.24
N GLY A 109 -3.22 -4.23 -4.11
CA GLY A 109 -3.83 -3.94 -2.81
C GLY A 109 -4.14 -2.46 -2.60
N GLY A 110 -4.67 -2.13 -1.43
CA GLY A 110 -4.98 -0.75 -1.06
C GLY A 110 -4.43 -0.38 0.31
N ILE A 111 -4.21 0.92 0.51
CA ILE A 111 -3.84 1.46 1.82
C ILE A 111 -4.73 2.66 2.14
N LEU A 112 -5.33 2.62 3.32
CA LEU A 112 -6.10 3.72 3.88
C LEU A 112 -5.40 4.25 5.12
N PHE A 113 -5.05 5.53 5.11
CA PHE A 113 -4.63 6.25 6.32
C PHE A 113 -5.87 6.67 7.11
N ALA A 114 -6.12 6.03 8.24
CA ALA A 114 -7.37 6.20 8.99
C ALA A 114 -7.41 7.47 9.87
N ASN A 115 -6.26 7.91 10.36
CA ASN A 115 -6.14 9.10 11.22
C ASN A 115 -5.06 10.10 10.75
N GLY A 116 -4.62 9.96 9.49
CA GLY A 116 -3.61 10.83 8.91
C GLY A 116 -2.18 10.47 9.31
N ILE A 117 -1.27 11.38 8.99
CA ILE A 117 0.16 11.29 9.30
C ILE A 117 0.63 12.65 9.83
N HIS A 118 1.34 12.63 10.93
CA HIS A 118 2.04 13.79 11.47
C HIS A 118 3.53 13.45 11.64
N THR A 119 4.38 14.07 10.87
CA THR A 119 5.83 13.89 10.96
C THR A 119 6.56 15.18 10.56
N GLU A 120 7.60 15.58 11.29
CA GLU A 120 8.46 16.66 10.86
C GLU A 120 9.39 16.27 9.70
N GLY A 121 9.51 14.98 9.46
CA GLY A 121 10.36 14.38 8.43
C GLY A 121 9.65 14.21 7.08
N ASP A 122 10.19 13.31 6.30
CA ASP A 122 9.73 12.99 4.95
C ASP A 122 8.71 11.84 4.99
N LEU A 123 7.68 11.91 4.14
CA LEU A 123 6.82 10.78 3.82
C LEU A 123 6.97 10.44 2.34
N LYS A 124 7.48 9.24 2.05
CA LYS A 124 7.61 8.72 0.69
C LYS A 124 6.61 7.60 0.43
N VAL A 125 5.76 7.81 -0.57
CA VAL A 125 4.78 6.83 -1.03
C VAL A 125 5.14 6.33 -2.42
N THR A 126 5.24 5.01 -2.59
CA THR A 126 5.52 4.40 -3.89
C THR A 126 4.50 3.30 -4.19
N ILE A 127 3.86 3.37 -5.33
CA ILE A 127 2.95 2.32 -5.85
C ILE A 127 3.56 1.71 -7.09
N ASN A 128 3.86 0.41 -7.03
CA ASN A 128 4.31 -0.39 -8.17
C ASN A 128 3.18 -1.36 -8.55
N GLY A 129 2.36 -0.99 -9.52
CA GLY A 129 1.23 -1.79 -9.98
C GLY A 129 -0.08 -1.00 -10.10
N SER A 130 -1.18 -1.59 -9.65
CA SER A 130 -2.53 -1.02 -9.78
C SER A 130 -3.20 -0.79 -8.41
N GLY A 131 -2.42 -0.69 -7.37
CA GLY A 131 -2.92 -0.47 -6.02
C GLY A 131 -3.43 0.95 -5.81
N ASN A 132 -4.22 1.13 -4.75
CA ASN A 132 -4.83 2.42 -4.42
C ASN A 132 -4.41 2.88 -3.02
N LEU A 133 -4.28 4.19 -2.86
CA LEU A 133 -3.95 4.79 -1.57
C LEU A 133 -4.82 6.01 -1.33
N GLY A 134 -5.34 6.12 -0.11
CA GLY A 134 -6.17 7.24 0.29
C GLY A 134 -6.05 7.62 1.75
N GLY A 135 -6.40 8.87 2.05
CA GLY A 135 -6.42 9.39 3.40
C GLY A 135 -6.60 10.90 3.46
N SER A 136 -6.69 11.40 4.69
CA SER A 136 -6.75 12.83 4.96
C SER A 136 -5.86 13.18 6.15
N THR A 137 -5.46 14.45 6.21
CA THR A 137 -4.61 15.01 7.27
C THR A 137 -3.16 14.51 7.19
N PHE A 138 -2.38 15.17 6.36
CA PHE A 138 -0.95 14.87 6.18
C PHE A 138 -0.14 16.12 6.51
N ASP A 139 0.45 16.12 7.69
CA ASP A 139 1.38 17.15 8.16
C ASP A 139 2.80 16.57 8.08
N THR A 140 3.59 17.05 7.10
CA THR A 140 4.88 16.46 6.76
C THR A 140 5.92 17.51 6.36
N GLY A 141 7.20 17.23 6.58
CA GLY A 141 8.29 18.05 6.03
C GLY A 141 8.29 18.00 4.50
N HIS A 142 8.48 16.81 3.94
CA HIS A 142 8.44 16.59 2.50
C HIS A 142 7.54 15.40 2.16
N LEU A 143 6.57 15.64 1.26
CA LEU A 143 5.70 14.59 0.73
C LEU A 143 6.16 14.19 -0.68
N ALA A 144 6.55 12.93 -0.86
CA ALA A 144 6.95 12.39 -2.15
C ALA A 144 6.06 11.23 -2.58
N ILE A 145 5.42 11.33 -3.74
CA ILE A 145 4.50 10.32 -4.27
C ILE A 145 4.98 9.85 -5.64
N ALA A 146 5.12 8.53 -5.82
CA ALA A 146 5.48 7.93 -7.10
C ALA A 146 4.53 6.78 -7.45
N ILE A 147 3.97 6.80 -8.65
CA ILE A 147 3.19 5.70 -9.22
C ILE A 147 3.93 5.13 -10.43
N HIS A 148 4.24 3.85 -10.38
CA HIS A 148 4.74 3.06 -11.52
C HIS A 148 3.67 2.02 -11.89
N GLY A 149 2.76 2.39 -12.79
CA GLY A 149 1.63 1.55 -13.20
C GLY A 149 0.32 2.30 -13.36
N SER A 150 -0.78 1.72 -12.88
CA SER A 150 -2.14 2.23 -13.08
C SER A 150 -2.88 2.47 -11.75
N GLY A 151 -2.16 2.61 -10.66
CA GLY A 151 -2.73 2.85 -9.33
C GLY A 151 -3.26 4.27 -9.15
N ASP A 152 -4.06 4.48 -8.13
CA ASP A 152 -4.61 5.79 -7.76
C ASP A 152 -4.17 6.22 -6.36
N VAL A 153 -3.85 7.51 -6.21
CA VAL A 153 -3.57 8.15 -4.91
C VAL A 153 -4.54 9.32 -4.71
N ARG A 154 -5.16 9.37 -3.53
CA ARG A 154 -6.03 10.49 -3.11
C ARG A 154 -5.70 10.93 -1.71
N LEU A 155 -5.02 12.07 -1.58
CA LEU A 155 -4.65 12.67 -0.30
C LEU A 155 -5.32 14.03 -0.15
N LYS A 156 -5.87 14.27 1.03
CA LYS A 156 -6.56 15.51 1.38
C LYS A 156 -5.96 16.14 2.63
N GLN A 157 -6.21 17.42 2.81
CA GLN A 157 -5.74 18.18 3.96
C GLN A 157 -4.22 18.02 4.16
N ILE A 158 -3.48 18.17 3.07
CA ILE A 158 -2.02 18.17 3.07
C ILE A 158 -1.55 19.49 3.66
N ASP A 159 -0.59 19.44 4.56
CA ASP A 159 0.24 20.56 5.01
C ASP A 159 1.69 20.09 4.92
N SER A 160 2.45 20.64 3.96
CA SER A 160 3.83 20.18 3.74
C SER A 160 4.74 21.32 3.30
N LYS A 161 6.02 21.25 3.65
CA LYS A 161 7.01 22.22 3.15
C LYS A 161 7.22 22.07 1.65
N THR A 162 7.27 20.83 1.16
CA THR A 162 7.34 20.53 -0.28
C THR A 162 6.52 19.28 -0.61
N CYS A 163 5.95 19.27 -1.82
CA CYS A 163 5.24 18.12 -2.37
C CYS A 163 5.78 17.76 -3.74
N SER A 164 6.15 16.50 -3.95
CA SER A 164 6.51 15.97 -5.26
C SER A 164 5.61 14.82 -5.64
N ALA A 165 5.06 14.84 -6.87
CA ALA A 165 4.24 13.75 -7.38
C ALA A 165 4.68 13.33 -8.78
N SER A 166 4.87 12.03 -8.99
CA SER A 166 5.29 11.48 -10.27
C SER A 166 4.45 10.28 -10.68
N ILE A 167 4.14 10.18 -11.97
CA ILE A 167 3.45 9.05 -12.58
C ILE A 167 4.28 8.53 -13.75
N SER A 168 4.55 7.23 -13.74
CA SER A 168 5.08 6.50 -14.88
C SER A 168 4.08 5.40 -15.24
N GLY A 169 3.15 5.71 -16.14
CA GLY A 169 2.02 4.84 -16.51
C GLY A 169 0.71 5.57 -16.71
N SER A 170 -0.40 4.97 -16.25
CA SER A 170 -1.77 5.46 -16.47
C SER A 170 -2.53 5.73 -15.17
N GLY A 171 -1.84 5.81 -14.06
CA GLY A 171 -2.44 6.07 -12.74
C GLY A 171 -2.90 7.52 -12.56
N ASN A 172 -3.56 7.81 -11.44
CA ASN A 172 -4.01 9.16 -11.11
C ASN A 172 -3.57 9.55 -9.70
N ILE A 173 -3.19 10.81 -9.55
CA ILE A 173 -2.90 11.41 -8.23
C ILE A 173 -3.83 12.61 -8.05
N THR A 174 -4.54 12.65 -6.92
CA THR A 174 -5.38 13.79 -6.52
C THR A 174 -4.90 14.29 -5.17
N LEU A 175 -4.53 15.56 -5.10
CA LEU A 175 -3.99 16.24 -3.92
C LEU A 175 -4.81 17.47 -3.61
N ASP A 176 -5.02 17.71 -2.30
CA ASP A 176 -5.78 18.84 -1.76
C ASP A 176 -5.11 19.29 -0.45
N GLY A 177 -4.91 20.57 -0.23
CA GLY A 177 -4.32 21.15 0.97
C GLY A 177 -3.36 22.29 0.71
N MET A 178 -2.24 22.36 1.43
CA MET A 178 -1.23 23.41 1.32
C MET A 178 0.18 22.85 1.18
N THR A 179 1.01 23.50 0.39
CA THR A 179 2.43 23.17 0.29
C THR A 179 3.27 24.40 -0.06
N GLY A 180 4.46 24.54 0.52
CA GLY A 180 5.36 25.64 0.21
C GLY A 180 5.95 25.60 -1.21
N ALA A 181 6.12 24.39 -1.78
CA ALA A 181 6.54 24.20 -3.16
C ALA A 181 6.08 22.83 -3.69
N ALA A 182 5.67 22.78 -4.97
CA ALA A 182 5.22 21.58 -5.61
C ALA A 182 5.98 21.27 -6.91
N LYS A 183 6.22 19.97 -7.16
CA LYS A 183 6.84 19.48 -8.40
C LYS A 183 6.08 18.27 -8.93
N TYR A 184 5.62 18.34 -10.18
CA TYR A 184 4.87 17.26 -10.81
C TYR A 184 5.56 16.76 -12.08
N ASN A 185 5.53 15.44 -12.28
CA ASN A 185 6.05 14.80 -13.48
C ASN A 185 5.14 13.66 -13.94
N ILE A 186 4.80 13.62 -15.22
CA ILE A 186 4.01 12.55 -15.82
C ILE A 186 4.75 11.99 -17.02
N SER A 187 4.99 10.67 -17.00
CA SER A 187 5.47 9.90 -18.14
C SER A 187 4.45 8.81 -18.46
N GLY A 188 3.57 9.07 -19.43
CA GLY A 188 2.46 8.18 -19.78
C GLY A 188 1.13 8.91 -19.94
N SER A 189 0.03 8.20 -19.68
CA SER A 189 -1.35 8.69 -19.86
C SER A 189 -2.07 8.98 -18.54
N GLY A 190 -1.35 9.08 -17.45
CA GLY A 190 -1.92 9.38 -16.14
C GLY A 190 -2.27 10.85 -15.94
N ASN A 191 -2.89 11.16 -14.80
CA ASN A 191 -3.28 12.54 -14.45
C ASN A 191 -2.86 12.89 -13.03
N ILE A 192 -2.41 14.13 -12.82
CA ILE A 192 -2.21 14.73 -11.50
C ILE A 192 -3.19 15.90 -11.36
N LYS A 193 -4.12 15.81 -10.42
CA LYS A 193 -5.05 16.85 -10.04
C LYS A 193 -4.61 17.44 -8.71
N ALA A 194 -4.15 18.68 -8.74
CA ALA A 194 -3.64 19.41 -7.60
C ALA A 194 -4.09 20.88 -7.63
N ALA A 195 -5.27 21.13 -8.22
CA ALA A 195 -5.82 22.50 -8.29
C ALA A 195 -6.22 23.06 -6.92
N ASP A 196 -6.48 22.18 -5.98
CA ASP A 196 -6.84 22.51 -4.61
C ASP A 196 -5.63 22.38 -3.65
N LEU A 197 -4.40 22.29 -4.16
CA LEU A 197 -3.15 22.32 -3.42
C LEU A 197 -2.48 23.68 -3.62
N GLU A 198 -2.58 24.56 -2.61
CA GLU A 198 -2.06 25.94 -2.59
C GLU A 198 -0.64 26.04 -2.01
#